data_0f0e26947412b4af73b189e0155548d0
#
_entry.id   0f0e26947412b4af73b189e0155548d0
#
_cell.length_a   1.000
_cell.length_b   1.000
_cell.length_c   1.000
_cell.angle_alpha   90.00
_cell.angle_beta   90.00
_cell.angle_gamma   90.00
#
_symmetry.space_group_name_H-M   'P 1'
#
loop_
_entity.id
_entity.type
_entity.pdbx_description
1 polymer ?
#
loop_
_entity_poly.entity_id
_entity_poly.type
_entity_poly.pdbx_seq_one_letter_code
_entity_poly.pdbx_strand_id
1 'polypeptide(L)'
;METNEKSPQKCAARAQNESENLQSSGKVDNFAKILYINPMTDFGFKKIFGDAEIMKAFLNDVIQPKSPIEKVTFLDKEMLPEKDDQRGVLYDLLCKTEDDSEFLVEMQNAPQEKFSDRVIFYLSRSISQQGYRGKLRNHKWDYELRPVYGVFLLNFHLERRNPQKLRTLHVTVDEDNHRIFSDKLSAYMIELPCIKGKKEEDCETNIERWMYNLYNMKTSTKPLAFQDIMPVFKTVASQAEFNNMSESEQNRYMRLLDIYRTNLSALNYSRKEGHAEGLQEGMEKGIEKGKLEERYNNAKALKENGVPVAIIS
;
A
#
# COMPACT_ATOMS: atom_id res chain seq x y z
N MET A 1 19.41 -54.01 -2.35
CA MET A 1 19.41 -52.51 -2.36
C MET A 1 18.34 -52.08 -3.35
N GLU A 2 17.14 -51.83 -2.83
CA GLU A 2 15.99 -51.43 -3.66
C GLU A 2 15.96 -49.90 -3.73
N THR A 3 16.11 -49.40 -4.93
CA THR A 3 16.00 -47.96 -5.23
C THR A 3 14.52 -47.59 -5.39
N ASN A 4 14.00 -46.79 -4.49
CA ASN A 4 12.61 -46.36 -4.43
C ASN A 4 12.43 -45.14 -5.35
N GLU A 5 12.19 -45.36 -6.65
CA GLU A 5 11.79 -44.34 -7.62
C GLU A 5 10.32 -43.97 -7.39
N LYS A 6 10.09 -42.81 -6.78
CA LYS A 6 8.75 -42.19 -6.72
C LYS A 6 8.40 -41.61 -8.09
N SER A 7 7.51 -42.29 -8.82
CA SER A 7 7.09 -41.88 -10.16
C SER A 7 6.34 -40.51 -10.15
N PRO A 8 6.50 -39.68 -11.20
CA PRO A 8 5.86 -38.37 -11.35
C PRO A 8 4.33 -38.40 -11.34
N GLN A 9 3.72 -39.53 -11.64
CA GLN A 9 2.26 -39.73 -11.67
C GLN A 9 1.60 -39.64 -10.27
N LYS A 10 2.30 -40.01 -9.19
CA LYS A 10 1.76 -39.89 -7.81
C LYS A 10 1.74 -38.45 -7.30
N CYS A 11 2.60 -37.57 -7.81
CA CYS A 11 2.59 -36.16 -7.45
C CYS A 11 1.44 -35.40 -8.16
N ALA A 12 1.15 -35.71 -9.42
CA ALA A 12 0.07 -35.13 -10.18
C ALA A 12 -1.32 -35.49 -9.61
N ALA A 13 -1.52 -36.76 -9.22
CA ALA A 13 -2.79 -37.18 -8.61
C ALA A 13 -3.02 -36.60 -7.22
N ARG A 14 -1.97 -36.26 -6.47
CA ARG A 14 -2.09 -35.61 -5.15
C ARG A 14 -2.40 -34.12 -5.29
N ALA A 15 -1.86 -33.45 -6.29
CA ALA A 15 -2.16 -32.05 -6.60
C ALA A 15 -3.60 -31.85 -7.11
N GLN A 16 -4.13 -32.80 -7.89
CA GLN A 16 -5.52 -32.78 -8.34
C GLN A 16 -6.51 -33.03 -7.19
N ASN A 17 -6.25 -33.99 -6.29
CA ASN A 17 -7.10 -34.21 -5.13
C ASN A 17 -7.06 -33.06 -4.10
N GLU A 18 -5.94 -32.34 -3.97
CA GLU A 18 -5.87 -31.15 -3.13
C GLU A 18 -6.59 -29.95 -3.76
N SER A 19 -6.66 -29.84 -5.10
CA SER A 19 -7.41 -28.80 -5.81
C SER A 19 -8.93 -29.05 -5.78
N GLU A 20 -9.38 -30.29 -5.86
CA GLU A 20 -10.80 -30.66 -5.79
C GLU A 20 -11.36 -30.56 -4.35
N ASN A 21 -10.57 -30.88 -3.32
CA ASN A 21 -10.97 -30.68 -1.93
C ASN A 21 -10.99 -29.21 -1.47
N LEU A 22 -10.34 -28.30 -2.20
CA LEU A 22 -10.39 -26.85 -1.96
C LEU A 22 -11.62 -26.18 -2.62
N GLN A 23 -12.30 -26.88 -3.53
CA GLN A 23 -13.51 -26.36 -4.22
C GLN A 23 -14.83 -26.78 -3.56
N SER A 24 -14.84 -27.81 -2.69
CA SER A 24 -16.10 -28.40 -2.21
C SER A 24 -16.43 -28.20 -0.73
N SER A 25 -15.64 -27.51 0.06
CA SER A 25 -15.97 -27.28 1.48
C SER A 25 -15.81 -25.83 1.94
N GLY A 26 -16.93 -25.13 2.13
CA GLY A 26 -17.01 -24.08 3.14
C GLY A 26 -16.72 -22.64 2.73
N LYS A 27 -16.49 -22.32 1.43
CA LYS A 27 -16.23 -20.91 1.05
C LYS A 27 -17.48 -20.10 0.68
N VAL A 28 -18.59 -20.72 0.36
CA VAL A 28 -19.82 -20.03 -0.04
C VAL A 28 -20.58 -19.49 1.19
N ASP A 29 -20.52 -20.19 2.30
CA ASP A 29 -21.27 -19.80 3.52
C ASP A 29 -20.67 -18.63 4.32
N ASN A 30 -19.38 -18.34 4.16
CA ASN A 30 -18.75 -17.23 4.88
C ASN A 30 -19.04 -15.85 4.28
N PHE A 31 -19.40 -15.77 2.99
CA PHE A 31 -19.73 -14.50 2.35
C PHE A 31 -21.06 -13.91 2.83
N ALA A 32 -22.03 -14.76 3.17
CA ALA A 32 -23.34 -14.33 3.70
C ALA A 32 -23.27 -13.63 5.06
N LYS A 33 -22.09 -13.62 5.73
CA LYS A 33 -21.89 -13.02 7.05
C LYS A 33 -21.05 -11.74 7.04
N ILE A 34 -20.36 -11.39 5.94
CA ILE A 34 -19.54 -10.18 5.87
C ILE A 34 -20.46 -8.97 5.71
N LEU A 35 -20.36 -8.01 6.64
CA LEU A 35 -21.23 -6.84 6.67
C LEU A 35 -20.81 -5.76 5.68
N TYR A 36 -19.51 -5.58 5.47
CA TYR A 36 -18.95 -4.40 4.82
C TYR A 36 -18.19 -4.71 3.54
N ILE A 37 -18.18 -3.75 2.63
CA ILE A 37 -17.33 -3.79 1.44
C ILE A 37 -15.85 -3.69 1.83
N ASN A 38 -14.97 -4.20 0.96
CA ASN A 38 -13.53 -4.11 1.18
C ASN A 38 -13.02 -2.69 0.82
N PRO A 39 -12.55 -1.90 1.79
CA PRO A 39 -12.05 -0.55 1.55
C PRO A 39 -10.74 -0.51 0.73
N MET A 40 -10.07 -1.67 0.55
CA MET A 40 -8.85 -1.77 -0.25
C MET A 40 -9.15 -1.86 -1.76
N THR A 41 -10.40 -1.99 -2.18
CA THR A 41 -10.79 -1.91 -3.58
C THR A 41 -10.98 -0.44 -3.98
N ASP A 42 -10.73 -0.10 -5.25
CA ASP A 42 -10.98 1.25 -5.77
C ASP A 42 -12.42 1.72 -5.50
N PHE A 43 -13.39 0.82 -5.70
CA PHE A 43 -14.80 1.10 -5.40
C PHE A 43 -15.03 1.36 -3.91
N GLY A 44 -14.55 0.48 -3.03
CA GLY A 44 -14.76 0.60 -1.58
C GLY A 44 -14.09 1.84 -1.02
N PHE A 45 -12.88 2.14 -1.46
CA PHE A 45 -12.14 3.34 -1.08
C PHE A 45 -12.92 4.62 -1.45
N LYS A 46 -13.30 4.74 -2.72
CA LYS A 46 -14.02 5.92 -3.21
C LYS A 46 -15.43 6.05 -2.61
N LYS A 47 -16.11 4.94 -2.33
CA LYS A 47 -17.42 4.97 -1.68
C LYS A 47 -17.35 5.46 -0.24
N ILE A 48 -16.33 5.08 0.52
CA ILE A 48 -16.16 5.50 1.91
C ILE A 48 -15.60 6.93 1.97
N PHE A 49 -14.46 7.18 1.34
CA PHE A 49 -13.74 8.46 1.45
C PHE A 49 -14.26 9.54 0.49
N GLY A 50 -15.19 9.22 -0.40
CA GLY A 50 -15.91 10.19 -1.22
C GLY A 50 -16.96 11.00 -0.45
N ASP A 51 -17.23 10.67 0.81
CA ASP A 51 -18.03 11.47 1.72
C ASP A 51 -17.18 12.58 2.37
N ALA A 52 -17.65 13.84 2.30
CA ALA A 52 -16.88 14.99 2.76
C ALA A 52 -16.67 15.01 4.28
N GLU A 53 -17.62 14.52 5.07
CA GLU A 53 -17.52 14.48 6.53
C GLU A 53 -16.57 13.38 6.98
N ILE A 54 -16.61 12.22 6.31
CA ILE A 54 -15.65 11.13 6.55
C ILE A 54 -14.23 11.59 6.19
N MET A 55 -14.06 12.20 5.01
CA MET A 55 -12.76 12.70 4.56
C MET A 55 -12.22 13.77 5.51
N LYS A 56 -13.05 14.72 5.93
CA LYS A 56 -12.68 15.76 6.90
C LYS A 56 -12.19 15.17 8.22
N ALA A 57 -12.94 14.25 8.80
CA ALA A 57 -12.55 13.61 10.05
C ALA A 57 -11.25 12.81 9.91
N PHE A 58 -11.12 12.06 8.82
CA PHE A 58 -9.90 11.30 8.52
C PHE A 58 -8.67 12.19 8.37
N LEU A 59 -8.76 13.27 7.60
CA LEU A 59 -7.64 14.19 7.39
C LEU A 59 -7.22 14.87 8.68
N ASN A 60 -8.17 15.30 9.53
CA ASN A 60 -7.85 15.86 10.84
C ASN A 60 -7.06 14.88 11.72
N ASP A 61 -7.45 13.62 11.74
CA ASP A 61 -6.78 12.60 12.55
C ASP A 61 -5.41 12.20 12.00
N VAL A 62 -5.25 12.19 10.67
CA VAL A 62 -3.99 11.79 10.00
C VAL A 62 -2.97 12.91 9.99
N ILE A 63 -3.39 14.12 9.59
CA ILE A 63 -2.50 15.27 9.43
C ILE A 63 -2.19 15.92 10.78
N GLN A 64 -3.19 16.01 11.66
CA GLN A 64 -3.14 16.70 12.93
C GLN A 64 -2.72 18.17 12.73
N PRO A 65 -3.47 18.93 11.92
CA PRO A 65 -3.12 20.30 11.59
C PRO A 65 -3.22 21.20 12.84
N LYS A 66 -2.53 22.36 12.81
CA LYS A 66 -2.58 23.33 13.90
C LYS A 66 -3.99 23.89 14.14
N SER A 67 -4.72 24.11 13.05
CA SER A 67 -6.15 24.48 13.08
C SER A 67 -6.94 23.34 12.45
N PRO A 68 -8.03 22.87 13.08
CA PRO A 68 -8.84 21.81 12.52
C PRO A 68 -9.38 22.17 11.13
N ILE A 69 -9.40 21.20 10.23
CA ILE A 69 -10.07 21.31 8.94
C ILE A 69 -11.57 21.35 9.20
N GLU A 70 -12.25 22.41 8.76
CA GLU A 70 -13.68 22.59 8.96
C GLU A 70 -14.50 22.14 7.75
N LYS A 71 -13.91 22.25 6.54
CA LYS A 71 -14.59 21.93 5.29
C LYS A 71 -13.68 21.23 4.30
N VAL A 72 -14.21 20.21 3.63
CA VAL A 72 -13.57 19.51 2.52
C VAL A 72 -14.45 19.67 1.27
N THR A 73 -13.83 20.00 0.15
CA THR A 73 -14.47 20.09 -1.16
C THR A 73 -13.70 19.24 -2.17
N PHE A 74 -14.35 18.26 -2.78
CA PHE A 74 -13.71 17.42 -3.80
C PHE A 74 -13.48 18.21 -5.09
N LEU A 75 -12.35 17.94 -5.72
CA LEU A 75 -11.93 18.51 -6.99
C LEU A 75 -12.00 17.44 -8.08
N ASP A 76 -11.86 17.86 -9.33
CA ASP A 76 -11.66 16.92 -10.42
C ASP A 76 -10.33 16.19 -10.21
N LYS A 77 -10.39 14.87 -10.22
CA LYS A 77 -9.25 13.97 -9.98
C LYS A 77 -8.39 13.74 -11.20
N GLU A 78 -8.86 14.12 -12.38
CA GLU A 78 -8.13 13.96 -13.64
C GLU A 78 -7.40 15.26 -13.99
N MET A 79 -6.08 15.19 -14.03
CA MET A 79 -5.23 16.25 -14.56
C MET A 79 -4.75 15.84 -15.94
N LEU A 80 -5.43 16.35 -16.97
CA LEU A 80 -5.06 16.12 -18.35
C LEU A 80 -3.65 16.68 -18.64
N PRO A 81 -2.89 16.04 -19.55
CA PRO A 81 -1.62 16.59 -20.00
C PRO A 81 -1.85 17.89 -20.78
N GLU A 82 -0.92 18.83 -20.64
CA GLU A 82 -0.97 20.10 -21.38
C GLU A 82 -0.60 19.93 -22.87
N LYS A 83 0.12 18.88 -23.18
CA LYS A 83 0.55 18.46 -24.52
C LYS A 83 0.38 16.97 -24.68
N ASP A 84 0.17 16.52 -25.91
CA ASP A 84 -0.09 15.10 -26.22
C ASP A 84 1.05 14.14 -25.83
N ASP A 85 2.28 14.66 -25.70
CA ASP A 85 3.46 13.90 -25.28
C ASP A 85 3.68 13.87 -23.77
N GLN A 86 2.84 14.56 -22.98
CA GLN A 86 2.94 14.58 -21.53
C GLN A 86 2.04 13.53 -20.89
N ARG A 87 2.47 13.02 -19.72
CA ARG A 87 1.67 12.09 -18.94
C ARG A 87 0.66 12.83 -18.07
N GLY A 88 -0.63 12.53 -18.25
CA GLY A 88 -1.68 12.94 -17.31
C GLY A 88 -1.56 12.24 -15.96
N VAL A 89 -2.22 12.77 -14.96
CA VAL A 89 -2.33 12.18 -13.62
C VAL A 89 -3.80 11.95 -13.32
N LEU A 90 -4.11 10.75 -12.82
CA LEU A 90 -5.41 10.40 -12.29
C LEU A 90 -5.25 10.09 -10.81
N TYR A 91 -5.85 10.91 -9.96
CA TYR A 91 -5.85 10.71 -8.52
C TYR A 91 -7.02 9.80 -8.09
N ASP A 92 -6.86 9.05 -7.02
CA ASP A 92 -7.99 8.32 -6.45
C ASP A 92 -9.00 9.31 -5.87
N LEU A 93 -8.56 10.21 -5.01
CA LEU A 93 -9.34 11.33 -4.49
C LEU A 93 -8.46 12.58 -4.41
N LEU A 94 -9.00 13.69 -4.87
CA LEU A 94 -8.40 15.02 -4.77
C LEU A 94 -9.40 15.95 -4.10
N CYS A 95 -9.00 16.63 -3.04
CA CYS A 95 -9.85 17.59 -2.37
C CYS A 95 -9.07 18.81 -1.88
N LYS A 96 -9.79 19.84 -1.52
CA LYS A 96 -9.26 21.05 -0.89
C LYS A 96 -10.03 21.43 0.35
N THR A 97 -9.38 22.16 1.22
CA THR A 97 -9.93 22.73 2.46
C THR A 97 -10.30 24.20 2.29
N GLU A 98 -10.84 24.81 3.33
CA GLU A 98 -11.26 26.22 3.36
C GLU A 98 -10.13 27.21 3.10
N ASP A 99 -8.88 26.85 3.43
CA ASP A 99 -7.67 27.65 3.20
C ASP A 99 -7.02 27.38 1.83
N ASP A 100 -7.73 26.65 0.95
CA ASP A 100 -7.26 26.21 -0.37
C ASP A 100 -6.05 25.25 -0.33
N SER A 101 -5.70 24.65 0.81
CA SER A 101 -4.75 23.54 0.87
C SER A 101 -5.31 22.34 0.12
N GLU A 102 -4.47 21.68 -0.71
CA GLU A 102 -4.88 20.53 -1.53
C GLU A 102 -4.44 19.21 -0.90
N PHE A 103 -5.30 18.20 -0.95
CA PHE A 103 -5.06 16.86 -0.42
C PHE A 103 -5.28 15.81 -1.50
N LEU A 104 -4.21 15.06 -1.79
CA LEU A 104 -4.26 13.87 -2.62
C LEU A 104 -4.35 12.65 -1.68
N VAL A 105 -5.42 11.89 -1.79
CA VAL A 105 -5.60 10.70 -0.94
C VAL A 105 -5.68 9.47 -1.83
N GLU A 106 -4.72 8.55 -1.65
CA GLU A 106 -4.47 7.42 -2.52
C GLU A 106 -4.44 6.10 -1.74
N MET A 107 -4.98 5.03 -2.31
CA MET A 107 -4.88 3.67 -1.80
C MET A 107 -3.94 2.83 -2.66
N GLN A 108 -2.88 2.30 -2.06
CA GLN A 108 -1.89 1.49 -2.76
C GLN A 108 -1.88 0.07 -2.23
N ASN A 109 -2.21 -0.90 -3.07
CA ASN A 109 -2.34 -2.30 -2.66
C ASN A 109 -1.07 -3.14 -2.79
N ALA A 110 -0.10 -2.66 -3.57
CA ALA A 110 1.15 -3.38 -3.83
C ALA A 110 2.33 -2.43 -3.95
N PRO A 111 3.53 -2.86 -3.53
CA PRO A 111 4.76 -2.13 -3.80
C PRO A 111 4.93 -1.93 -5.31
N GLN A 112 5.40 -0.77 -5.69
CA GLN A 112 5.74 -0.45 -7.08
C GLN A 112 7.18 0.01 -7.15
N GLU A 113 7.89 -0.42 -8.18
CA GLU A 113 9.18 0.17 -8.49
C GLU A 113 8.99 1.69 -8.72
N LYS A 114 9.92 2.49 -8.23
CA LYS A 114 9.84 3.96 -8.34
C LYS A 114 8.61 4.59 -7.67
N PHE A 115 8.08 3.97 -6.60
CA PHE A 115 6.94 4.52 -5.87
C PHE A 115 7.21 5.93 -5.33
N SER A 116 8.40 6.20 -4.80
CA SER A 116 8.79 7.53 -4.32
C SER A 116 8.79 8.57 -5.42
N ASP A 117 9.28 8.22 -6.62
CA ASP A 117 9.29 9.11 -7.78
C ASP A 117 7.85 9.44 -8.22
N ARG A 118 6.96 8.44 -8.19
CA ARG A 118 5.53 8.64 -8.46
C ARG A 118 4.88 9.60 -7.47
N VAL A 119 5.16 9.45 -6.18
CA VAL A 119 4.66 10.35 -5.12
C VAL A 119 5.11 11.79 -5.38
N ILE A 120 6.41 11.99 -5.63
CA ILE A 120 6.97 13.31 -5.95
C ILE A 120 6.32 13.90 -7.21
N PHE A 121 6.18 13.10 -8.27
CA PHE A 121 5.55 13.53 -9.51
C PHE A 121 4.10 13.99 -9.31
N TYR A 122 3.30 13.23 -8.56
CA TYR A 122 1.90 13.54 -8.26
C TYR A 122 1.77 14.84 -7.48
N LEU A 123 2.55 15.02 -6.42
CA LEU A 123 2.54 16.22 -5.60
C LEU A 123 3.05 17.44 -6.37
N SER A 124 4.13 17.27 -7.14
CA SER A 124 4.69 18.35 -7.97
C SER A 124 3.71 18.83 -9.05
N ARG A 125 2.89 17.91 -9.58
CA ARG A 125 1.87 18.24 -10.57
C ARG A 125 0.79 19.15 -9.97
N SER A 126 0.33 18.86 -8.74
CA SER A 126 -0.62 19.71 -8.01
C SER A 126 -0.03 21.10 -7.71
N ILE A 127 1.22 21.17 -7.27
CA ILE A 127 1.94 22.45 -7.06
C ILE A 127 2.05 23.26 -8.37
N SER A 128 2.46 22.60 -9.47
CA SER A 128 2.64 23.25 -10.78
C SER A 128 1.33 23.90 -11.29
N GLN A 129 0.19 23.26 -11.06
CA GLN A 129 -1.13 23.77 -11.47
C GLN A 129 -1.50 25.10 -10.81
N GLN A 130 -0.94 25.41 -9.65
CA GLN A 130 -1.22 26.68 -8.95
C GLN A 130 -0.68 27.89 -9.73
N GLY A 131 0.44 27.72 -10.45
CA GLY A 131 1.01 28.76 -11.32
C GLY A 131 0.10 29.13 -12.48
N TYR A 132 -0.67 28.19 -13.02
CA TYR A 132 -1.62 28.44 -14.11
C TYR A 132 -2.89 29.15 -13.61
N ARG A 133 -3.41 28.75 -12.45
CA ARG A 133 -4.60 29.38 -11.83
C ARG A 133 -4.38 30.86 -11.53
N GLY A 134 -3.16 31.25 -11.17
CA GLY A 134 -2.80 32.66 -10.91
C GLY A 134 -2.93 33.56 -12.14
N LYS A 135 -2.67 33.06 -13.34
CA LYS A 135 -2.80 33.83 -14.61
C LYS A 135 -4.25 34.16 -14.96
N LEU A 136 -5.21 33.32 -14.58
CA LEU A 136 -6.63 33.50 -14.90
C LEU A 136 -7.33 34.57 -14.05
N ARG A 137 -6.72 35.04 -12.95
CA ARG A 137 -7.35 35.98 -11.99
C ARG A 137 -6.90 37.42 -12.11
N ASN A 138 -6.24 37.85 -13.20
CA ASN A 138 -5.69 39.22 -13.37
C ASN A 138 -4.79 39.73 -12.25
N HIS A 139 -4.31 38.84 -11.34
CA HIS A 139 -3.34 39.20 -10.33
C HIS A 139 -1.95 38.77 -10.75
N LYS A 140 -0.93 39.60 -10.49
CA LYS A 140 0.46 39.17 -10.56
C LYS A 140 0.64 38.00 -9.58
N TRP A 141 0.94 36.83 -10.12
CA TRP A 141 1.35 35.71 -9.29
C TRP A 141 2.71 36.01 -8.67
N ASP A 142 2.78 36.01 -7.35
CA ASP A 142 3.94 36.37 -6.52
C ASP A 142 4.66 35.14 -5.94
N TYR A 143 4.44 33.95 -6.53
CA TYR A 143 4.92 32.66 -6.03
C TYR A 143 4.36 32.22 -4.68
N GLU A 144 3.28 32.80 -4.20
CA GLU A 144 2.58 32.30 -3.02
C GLU A 144 1.90 30.96 -3.34
N LEU A 145 2.51 29.86 -2.87
CA LEU A 145 1.97 28.50 -3.02
C LEU A 145 1.06 28.15 -1.85
N ARG A 146 -0.02 27.44 -2.14
CA ARG A 146 -0.83 26.75 -1.13
C ARG A 146 -0.22 25.38 -0.83
N PRO A 147 -0.31 24.88 0.42
CA PRO A 147 0.17 23.56 0.77
C PRO A 147 -0.50 22.45 -0.05
N VAL A 148 0.30 21.44 -0.42
CA VAL A 148 -0.17 20.22 -1.05
C VAL A 148 0.27 19.04 -0.18
N TYR A 149 -0.71 18.26 0.25
CA TYR A 149 -0.51 17.09 1.10
C TYR A 149 -0.87 15.82 0.33
N GLY A 150 0.06 14.87 0.27
CA GLY A 150 -0.24 13.50 -0.17
C GLY A 150 -0.51 12.61 1.04
N VAL A 151 -1.60 11.89 1.02
CA VAL A 151 -1.93 10.87 2.03
C VAL A 151 -2.05 9.53 1.32
N PHE A 152 -1.07 8.66 1.55
CA PHE A 152 -0.94 7.37 0.88
C PHE A 152 -1.20 6.25 1.88
N LEU A 153 -2.34 5.56 1.73
CA LEU A 153 -2.67 4.36 2.48
C LEU A 153 -2.05 3.15 1.78
N LEU A 154 -1.11 2.50 2.45
CA LEU A 154 -0.32 1.42 1.88
C LEU A 154 -0.75 0.07 2.48
N ASN A 155 -1.18 -0.86 1.64
CA ASN A 155 -1.48 -2.24 2.05
C ASN A 155 -0.21 -3.12 2.03
N PHE A 156 0.95 -2.53 2.23
CA PHE A 156 2.26 -3.16 2.29
C PHE A 156 3.19 -2.34 3.19
N HIS A 157 4.34 -2.91 3.54
CA HIS A 157 5.39 -2.20 4.25
C HIS A 157 6.36 -1.54 3.27
N LEU A 158 6.74 -0.29 3.57
CA LEU A 158 7.84 0.37 2.87
C LEU A 158 9.17 -0.28 3.28
N GLU A 159 10.07 -0.43 2.32
CA GLU A 159 11.44 -0.86 2.58
C GLU A 159 12.18 0.22 3.38
N ARG A 160 12.61 -0.12 4.59
CA ARG A 160 13.35 0.78 5.50
C ARG A 160 14.34 -0.01 6.34
N ARG A 161 15.38 0.69 6.76
CA ARG A 161 16.33 0.17 7.76
C ARG A 161 15.77 0.19 9.18
N ASN A 162 14.81 1.07 9.47
CA ASN A 162 14.20 1.23 10.79
C ASN A 162 12.92 0.39 10.93
N PRO A 163 12.49 0.09 12.19
CA PRO A 163 11.24 -0.59 12.44
C PRO A 163 10.07 0.08 11.73
N GLN A 164 9.12 -0.73 11.31
CA GLN A 164 7.90 -0.30 10.64
C GLN A 164 7.12 0.66 11.53
N LYS A 165 6.68 1.77 10.95
CA LYS A 165 5.86 2.78 11.61
C LYS A 165 4.52 2.88 10.91
N LEU A 166 3.44 2.95 11.68
CA LEU A 166 2.09 3.10 11.15
C LEU A 166 1.97 4.35 10.26
N ARG A 167 2.55 5.47 10.70
CA ARG A 167 2.52 6.75 9.97
C ARG A 167 3.93 7.32 9.86
N THR A 168 4.32 7.74 8.66
CA THR A 168 5.56 8.48 8.39
C THR A 168 5.24 9.74 7.62
N LEU A 169 5.84 10.85 8.00
CA LEU A 169 5.76 12.14 7.28
C LEU A 169 7.08 12.38 6.54
N HIS A 170 7.00 12.66 5.25
CA HIS A 170 8.10 13.08 4.40
C HIS A 170 7.94 14.56 4.03
N VAL A 171 8.98 15.33 4.26
CA VAL A 171 9.06 16.78 4.02
C VAL A 171 10.40 17.15 3.42
N THR A 172 10.50 18.34 2.86
CA THR A 172 11.77 18.93 2.41
C THR A 172 12.48 19.57 3.60
N VAL A 173 13.74 19.24 3.80
CA VAL A 173 14.57 19.73 4.91
C VAL A 173 15.89 20.31 4.38
N ASP A 174 16.45 21.19 5.16
CA ASP A 174 17.83 21.65 5.03
C ASP A 174 18.78 20.53 5.51
N GLU A 175 19.80 20.21 4.72
CA GLU A 175 20.69 19.08 4.99
C GLU A 175 21.54 19.31 6.24
N ASP A 176 22.00 20.55 6.47
CA ASP A 176 22.94 20.86 7.55
C ASP A 176 22.26 20.89 8.93
N ASN A 177 21.05 21.45 9.02
CA ASN A 177 20.39 21.71 10.30
C ASN A 177 19.09 20.93 10.49
N HIS A 178 18.66 20.13 9.50
CA HIS A 178 17.44 19.32 9.48
C HIS A 178 16.14 20.10 9.75
N ARG A 179 16.14 21.42 9.51
CA ARG A 179 14.93 22.23 9.61
C ARG A 179 14.10 22.08 8.33
N ILE A 180 12.79 22.14 8.48
CA ILE A 180 11.87 22.11 7.35
C ILE A 180 12.13 23.35 6.48
N PHE A 181 12.57 23.13 5.24
CA PHE A 181 12.79 24.19 4.25
C PHE A 181 11.46 24.79 3.78
N SER A 182 10.45 23.93 3.55
CA SER A 182 9.13 24.35 3.11
C SER A 182 8.07 23.38 3.62
N ASP A 183 6.96 23.90 4.10
CA ASP A 183 5.76 23.16 4.49
C ASP A 183 4.74 23.00 3.35
N LYS A 184 5.09 23.47 2.14
CA LYS A 184 4.18 23.48 0.99
C LYS A 184 4.03 22.13 0.30
N LEU A 185 4.93 21.19 0.57
CA LEU A 185 4.88 19.83 0.02
C LEU A 185 5.14 18.81 1.13
N SER A 186 4.13 17.99 1.41
CA SER A 186 4.23 16.96 2.45
C SER A 186 3.58 15.66 2.00
N ALA A 187 4.21 14.52 2.33
CA ALA A 187 3.67 13.19 2.04
C ALA A 187 3.54 12.35 3.31
N TYR A 188 2.34 11.94 3.62
CA TYR A 188 2.01 11.03 4.72
C TYR A 188 1.88 9.61 4.19
N MET A 189 2.73 8.72 4.66
CA MET A 189 2.68 7.29 4.35
C MET A 189 2.08 6.55 5.53
N ILE A 190 1.00 5.80 5.30
CA ILE A 190 0.25 5.08 6.34
C ILE A 190 0.25 3.61 5.98
N GLU A 191 0.94 2.80 6.78
CA GLU A 191 1.13 1.37 6.52
C GLU A 191 0.10 0.53 7.27
N LEU A 192 -0.98 0.16 6.58
CA LEU A 192 -2.05 -0.64 7.17
C LEU A 192 -1.58 -1.97 7.80
N PRO A 193 -0.59 -2.70 7.23
CA PRO A 193 -0.15 -3.95 7.85
C PRO A 193 0.47 -3.78 9.25
N CYS A 194 0.86 -2.56 9.65
CA CYS A 194 1.33 -2.29 11.01
C CYS A 194 0.27 -2.54 12.09
N ILE A 195 -1.02 -2.54 11.71
CA ILE A 195 -2.14 -2.84 12.63
C ILE A 195 -2.42 -4.34 12.76
N LYS A 196 -1.80 -5.18 11.92
CA LYS A 196 -2.04 -6.62 11.90
C LYS A 196 -1.75 -7.24 13.26
N GLY A 197 -2.74 -7.95 13.81
CA GLY A 197 -2.64 -8.61 15.11
C GLY A 197 -2.89 -7.70 16.32
N LYS A 198 -3.04 -6.38 16.14
CA LYS A 198 -3.56 -5.51 17.20
C LYS A 198 -5.02 -5.85 17.49
N LYS A 199 -5.39 -5.77 18.76
CA LYS A 199 -6.77 -5.85 19.20
C LYS A 199 -7.37 -4.44 19.30
N GLU A 200 -8.68 -4.38 19.48
CA GLU A 200 -9.42 -3.13 19.62
C GLU A 200 -8.92 -2.33 20.83
N GLU A 201 -8.74 -3.00 21.97
CA GLU A 201 -8.23 -2.40 23.21
C GLU A 201 -6.80 -1.84 23.12
N ASP A 202 -6.01 -2.28 22.14
CA ASP A 202 -4.64 -1.83 21.93
C ASP A 202 -4.54 -0.54 21.06
N CYS A 203 -5.68 -0.05 20.53
CA CYS A 203 -5.72 1.13 19.67
C CYS A 203 -5.88 2.40 20.52
N GLU A 204 -4.78 3.07 20.79
CA GLU A 204 -4.73 4.27 21.64
C GLU A 204 -5.06 5.55 20.88
N THR A 205 -4.56 5.68 19.65
CA THR A 205 -4.70 6.89 18.83
C THR A 205 -5.82 6.79 17.80
N ASN A 206 -6.37 7.94 17.37
CA ASN A 206 -7.40 7.97 16.35
C ASN A 206 -6.95 7.36 15.02
N ILE A 207 -5.69 7.57 14.64
CA ILE A 207 -5.15 6.97 13.42
C ILE A 207 -5.08 5.43 13.53
N GLU A 208 -4.78 4.89 14.69
CA GLU A 208 -4.82 3.43 14.90
C GLU A 208 -6.25 2.90 14.82
N ARG A 209 -7.24 3.61 15.35
CA ARG A 209 -8.66 3.26 15.25
C ARG A 209 -9.16 3.28 13.81
N TRP A 210 -8.74 4.29 13.02
CA TRP A 210 -8.99 4.33 11.58
C TRP A 210 -8.40 3.11 10.87
N MET A 211 -7.12 2.84 11.09
CA MET A 211 -6.43 1.74 10.43
C MET A 211 -6.95 0.38 10.86
N TYR A 212 -7.32 0.23 12.15
CA TYR A 212 -7.95 -0.99 12.67
C TYR A 212 -9.25 -1.31 11.94
N ASN A 213 -10.15 -0.33 11.83
CA ASN A 213 -11.42 -0.51 11.12
C ASN A 213 -11.18 -0.80 9.63
N LEU A 214 -10.36 -0.01 8.93
CA LEU A 214 -10.08 -0.21 7.50
C LEU A 214 -9.43 -1.58 7.22
N TYR A 215 -8.51 -2.02 8.06
CA TYR A 215 -7.81 -3.29 7.87
C TYR A 215 -8.73 -4.49 8.07
N ASN A 216 -9.59 -4.44 9.10
CA ASN A 216 -10.45 -5.54 9.50
C ASN A 216 -11.81 -5.56 8.79
N MET A 217 -12.26 -4.45 8.23
CA MET A 217 -13.59 -4.28 7.60
C MET A 217 -13.92 -5.38 6.61
N LYS A 218 -12.98 -5.76 5.74
CA LYS A 218 -13.16 -6.77 4.68
C LYS A 218 -13.51 -8.18 5.18
N THR A 219 -13.33 -8.45 6.47
CA THR A 219 -13.62 -9.74 7.10
C THR A 219 -14.57 -9.61 8.30
N SER A 220 -15.04 -8.39 8.60
CA SER A 220 -15.84 -8.13 9.77
C SER A 220 -17.25 -8.68 9.62
N THR A 221 -17.68 -9.44 10.63
CA THR A 221 -19.05 -9.93 10.82
C THR A 221 -19.77 -9.21 11.96
N LYS A 222 -19.16 -8.17 12.52
CA LYS A 222 -19.63 -7.34 13.62
C LYS A 222 -19.66 -5.88 13.22
N PRO A 223 -20.42 -5.03 13.92
CA PRO A 223 -20.33 -3.58 13.76
C PRO A 223 -18.87 -3.08 13.84
N LEU A 224 -18.57 -1.98 13.16
CA LEU A 224 -17.25 -1.35 13.24
C LEU A 224 -16.94 -0.96 14.69
N ALA A 225 -15.68 -1.11 15.06
CA ALA A 225 -15.21 -0.71 16.39
C ALA A 225 -15.24 0.83 16.56
N PHE A 226 -15.18 1.29 17.79
CA PHE A 226 -15.02 2.70 18.18
C PHE A 226 -16.17 3.65 17.80
N GLN A 227 -17.35 3.16 17.42
CA GLN A 227 -18.48 4.02 17.02
C GLN A 227 -18.99 4.94 18.15
N ASP A 228 -18.78 4.53 19.41
CA ASP A 228 -19.15 5.33 20.60
C ASP A 228 -18.11 6.40 20.92
N ILE A 229 -16.84 6.17 20.57
CA ILE A 229 -15.73 7.10 20.80
C ILE A 229 -15.57 8.07 19.63
N MET A 230 -15.75 7.57 18.41
CA MET A 230 -15.62 8.32 17.16
C MET A 230 -16.90 8.17 16.32
N PRO A 231 -17.87 9.08 16.46
CA PRO A 231 -19.17 9.00 15.78
C PRO A 231 -19.09 8.87 14.27
N VAL A 232 -18.00 9.36 13.65
CA VAL A 232 -17.75 9.23 12.20
C VAL A 232 -17.77 7.77 11.74
N PHE A 233 -17.42 6.80 12.59
CA PHE A 233 -17.48 5.38 12.24
C PHE A 233 -18.90 4.85 12.07
N LYS A 234 -19.93 5.53 12.58
CA LYS A 234 -21.33 5.22 12.23
C LYS A 234 -21.63 5.57 10.78
N THR A 235 -21.11 6.72 10.32
CA THR A 235 -21.23 7.14 8.91
C THR A 235 -20.42 6.22 8.00
N VAL A 236 -19.18 5.88 8.39
CA VAL A 236 -18.34 4.92 7.66
C VAL A 236 -19.03 3.56 7.55
N ALA A 237 -19.61 3.05 8.64
CA ALA A 237 -20.35 1.80 8.66
C ALA A 237 -21.53 1.83 7.68
N SER A 238 -22.34 2.91 7.72
CA SER A 238 -23.50 3.08 6.83
C SER A 238 -23.09 3.13 5.35
N GLN A 239 -22.01 3.83 5.01
CA GLN A 239 -21.48 3.93 3.64
C GLN A 239 -20.87 2.60 3.15
N ALA A 240 -20.25 1.85 4.05
CA ALA A 240 -19.54 0.62 3.72
C ALA A 240 -20.41 -0.63 3.77
N GLU A 241 -21.61 -0.56 4.37
CA GLU A 241 -22.48 -1.73 4.53
C GLU A 241 -23.02 -2.19 3.18
N PHE A 242 -22.73 -3.47 2.85
CA PHE A 242 -23.09 -4.05 1.55
C PHE A 242 -24.61 -4.01 1.29
N ASN A 243 -25.40 -4.27 2.32
CA ASN A 243 -26.87 -4.32 2.20
C ASN A 243 -27.51 -2.94 1.99
N ASN A 244 -26.80 -1.84 2.30
CA ASN A 244 -27.27 -0.48 2.07
C ASN A 244 -27.06 -0.01 0.63
N MET A 245 -26.38 -0.82 -0.20
CA MET A 245 -26.13 -0.50 -1.59
C MET A 245 -27.31 -0.95 -2.49
N SER A 246 -27.57 -0.20 -3.56
CA SER A 246 -28.47 -0.62 -4.61
C SER A 246 -27.96 -1.90 -5.29
N GLU A 247 -28.85 -2.68 -5.88
CA GLU A 247 -28.48 -3.90 -6.62
C GLU A 247 -27.43 -3.63 -7.72
N SER A 248 -27.55 -2.52 -8.41
CA SER A 248 -26.56 -2.09 -9.42
C SER A 248 -25.18 -1.85 -8.83
N GLU A 249 -25.10 -1.19 -7.67
CA GLU A 249 -23.83 -0.97 -6.96
C GLU A 249 -23.24 -2.28 -6.42
N GLN A 250 -24.07 -3.18 -5.86
CA GLN A 250 -23.64 -4.49 -5.40
C GLN A 250 -23.03 -5.30 -6.55
N ASN A 251 -23.71 -5.35 -7.69
CA ASN A 251 -23.24 -6.05 -8.88
C ASN A 251 -21.94 -5.44 -9.44
N ARG A 252 -21.81 -4.11 -9.42
CA ARG A 252 -20.58 -3.42 -9.79
C ARG A 252 -19.44 -3.74 -8.83
N TYR A 253 -19.70 -3.66 -7.53
CA TYR A 253 -18.72 -3.99 -6.50
C TYR A 253 -18.21 -5.43 -6.61
N MET A 254 -19.12 -6.40 -6.81
CA MET A 254 -18.72 -7.81 -6.92
C MET A 254 -17.79 -8.05 -8.11
N ARG A 255 -18.06 -7.46 -9.27
CA ARG A 255 -17.17 -7.54 -10.45
C ARG A 255 -15.80 -6.93 -10.17
N LEU A 256 -15.74 -5.75 -9.54
CA LEU A 256 -14.49 -5.10 -9.21
C LEU A 256 -13.70 -5.85 -8.11
N LEU A 257 -14.40 -6.47 -7.17
CA LEU A 257 -13.81 -7.32 -6.14
C LEU A 257 -13.16 -8.58 -6.75
N ASP A 258 -13.78 -9.19 -7.75
CA ASP A 258 -13.21 -10.35 -8.45
C ASP A 258 -11.94 -9.97 -9.22
N ILE A 259 -11.94 -8.84 -9.91
CA ILE A 259 -10.74 -8.28 -10.57
C ILE A 259 -9.63 -8.02 -9.53
N TYR A 260 -9.98 -7.38 -8.42
CA TYR A 260 -9.02 -7.12 -7.33
C TYR A 260 -8.40 -8.41 -6.79
N ARG A 261 -9.21 -9.45 -6.54
CA ARG A 261 -8.74 -10.75 -6.05
C ARG A 261 -7.83 -11.46 -7.04
N THR A 262 -8.21 -11.42 -8.32
CA THR A 262 -7.40 -12.02 -9.40
C THR A 262 -6.04 -11.35 -9.50
N ASN A 263 -5.99 -10.01 -9.50
CA ASN A 263 -4.75 -9.26 -9.54
C ASN A 263 -3.87 -9.52 -8.30
N LEU A 264 -4.48 -9.57 -7.12
CA LEU A 264 -3.77 -9.87 -5.88
C LEU A 264 -3.20 -11.30 -5.88
N SER A 265 -3.96 -12.27 -6.41
CA SER A 265 -3.52 -13.66 -6.55
C SER A 265 -2.33 -13.78 -7.49
N ALA A 266 -2.39 -13.14 -8.66
CA ALA A 266 -1.31 -13.11 -9.64
C ALA A 266 -0.03 -12.48 -9.05
N LEU A 267 -0.16 -11.36 -8.35
CA LEU A 267 0.97 -10.70 -7.68
C LEU A 267 1.62 -11.60 -6.61
N ASN A 268 0.78 -12.26 -5.80
CA ASN A 268 1.27 -13.17 -4.76
C ASN A 268 1.96 -14.40 -5.37
N TYR A 269 1.46 -14.90 -6.50
CA TYR A 269 2.08 -15.99 -7.23
C TYR A 269 3.48 -15.59 -7.75
N SER A 270 3.58 -14.48 -8.49
CA SER A 270 4.87 -13.97 -9.00
C SER A 270 5.89 -13.68 -7.89
N ARG A 271 5.42 -13.16 -6.74
CA ARG A 271 6.30 -12.96 -5.57
C ARG A 271 6.84 -14.28 -5.01
N LYS A 272 6.00 -15.32 -4.94
CA LYS A 272 6.43 -16.65 -4.47
C LYS A 272 7.41 -17.30 -5.43
N GLU A 273 7.17 -17.20 -6.74
CA GLU A 273 8.09 -17.70 -7.77
C GLU A 273 9.45 -16.99 -7.67
N GLY A 274 9.46 -15.66 -7.72
CA GLY A 274 10.72 -14.89 -7.63
C GLY A 274 11.49 -15.14 -6.33
N HIS A 275 10.79 -15.37 -5.20
CA HIS A 275 11.45 -15.76 -3.95
C HIS A 275 12.07 -17.16 -4.05
N ALA A 276 11.38 -18.13 -4.66
CA ALA A 276 11.88 -19.48 -4.83
C ALA A 276 13.12 -19.52 -5.77
N GLU A 277 13.04 -18.79 -6.89
CA GLU A 277 14.15 -18.62 -7.83
C GLU A 277 15.37 -17.95 -7.17
N GLY A 278 15.13 -16.85 -6.45
CA GLY A 278 16.21 -16.14 -5.73
C GLY A 278 16.85 -16.98 -4.65
N LEU A 279 16.09 -17.83 -3.94
CA LEU A 279 16.62 -18.75 -2.95
C LEU A 279 17.48 -19.82 -3.61
N GLN A 280 17.02 -20.39 -4.72
CA GLN A 280 17.78 -21.41 -5.48
C GLN A 280 19.09 -20.83 -6.02
N GLU A 281 19.03 -19.67 -6.66
CA GLU A 281 20.22 -18.98 -7.19
C GLU A 281 21.21 -18.60 -6.07
N GLY A 282 20.69 -18.14 -4.92
CA GLY A 282 21.50 -17.84 -3.74
C GLY A 282 22.20 -19.08 -3.16
N MET A 283 21.51 -20.23 -3.13
CA MET A 283 22.09 -21.49 -2.70
C MET A 283 23.19 -21.97 -3.66
N GLU A 284 22.96 -21.93 -4.98
CA GLU A 284 23.94 -22.32 -6.00
C GLU A 284 25.22 -21.45 -5.90
N LYS A 285 25.05 -20.12 -5.84
CA LYS A 285 26.18 -19.19 -5.65
C LYS A 285 26.91 -19.42 -4.32
N GLY A 286 26.18 -19.71 -3.26
CA GLY A 286 26.75 -20.03 -1.94
C GLY A 286 27.61 -21.31 -1.97
N ILE A 287 27.13 -22.38 -2.61
CA ILE A 287 27.85 -23.62 -2.79
C ILE A 287 29.13 -23.43 -3.63
N GLU A 288 29.01 -22.67 -4.73
CA GLU A 288 30.16 -22.38 -5.60
C GLU A 288 31.24 -21.56 -4.85
N LYS A 289 30.82 -20.53 -4.14
CA LYS A 289 31.72 -19.73 -3.30
C LYS A 289 32.39 -20.56 -2.20
N GLY A 290 31.62 -21.41 -1.52
CA GLY A 290 32.14 -22.29 -0.49
C GLY A 290 33.19 -23.29 -1.04
N LYS A 291 32.94 -23.88 -2.23
CA LYS A 291 33.93 -24.74 -2.90
C LYS A 291 35.22 -23.98 -3.27
N LEU A 292 35.10 -22.74 -3.71
CA LEU A 292 36.26 -21.89 -4.03
C LEU A 292 37.06 -21.57 -2.79
N GLU A 293 36.41 -21.16 -1.70
CA GLU A 293 37.05 -20.87 -0.41
C GLU A 293 37.74 -22.11 0.17
N GLU A 294 37.08 -23.28 0.09
CA GLU A 294 37.67 -24.57 0.52
C GLU A 294 38.94 -24.90 -0.27
N ARG A 295 38.86 -24.80 -1.61
CA ARG A 295 40.03 -25.02 -2.49
C ARG A 295 41.18 -24.09 -2.16
N TYR A 296 40.87 -22.81 -1.95
CA TYR A 296 41.87 -21.80 -1.59
C TYR A 296 42.52 -22.11 -0.23
N ASN A 297 41.74 -22.48 0.77
CA ASN A 297 42.20 -22.78 2.11
C ASN A 297 43.05 -24.08 2.10
N ASN A 298 42.62 -25.11 1.34
CA ASN A 298 43.39 -26.34 1.17
C ASN A 298 44.71 -26.08 0.45
N ALA A 299 44.71 -25.31 -0.63
CA ALA A 299 45.93 -24.92 -1.34
C ALA A 299 46.90 -24.14 -0.44
N LYS A 300 46.38 -23.21 0.35
CA LYS A 300 47.16 -22.44 1.32
C LYS A 300 47.78 -23.33 2.38
N ALA A 301 47.02 -24.25 2.97
CA ALA A 301 47.50 -25.19 3.98
C ALA A 301 48.57 -26.13 3.40
N LEU A 302 48.41 -26.65 2.16
CA LEU A 302 49.41 -27.47 1.48
C LEU A 302 50.72 -26.69 1.26
N LYS A 303 50.65 -25.43 0.85
CA LYS A 303 51.80 -24.56 0.66
C LYS A 303 52.52 -24.31 2.00
N GLU A 304 51.84 -24.06 3.08
CA GLU A 304 52.39 -23.85 4.44
C GLU A 304 53.07 -25.13 4.95
N ASN A 305 52.59 -26.31 4.53
CA ASN A 305 53.22 -27.63 4.84
C ASN A 305 54.33 -28.03 3.85
N GLY A 306 54.82 -27.10 3.03
CA GLY A 306 56.01 -27.32 2.19
C GLY A 306 55.76 -28.09 0.89
N VAL A 307 54.49 -28.28 0.47
CA VAL A 307 54.18 -28.91 -0.80
C VAL A 307 54.53 -27.98 -1.96
N PRO A 308 55.30 -28.45 -2.97
CA PRO A 308 55.64 -27.62 -4.14
C PRO A 308 54.42 -27.07 -4.85
N VAL A 309 54.43 -25.77 -5.23
CA VAL A 309 53.30 -25.09 -5.91
C VAL A 309 52.86 -25.80 -7.19
N ALA A 310 53.79 -26.48 -7.91
CA ALA A 310 53.50 -27.25 -9.11
C ALA A 310 52.58 -28.49 -8.86
N ILE A 311 52.40 -28.89 -7.60
CA ILE A 311 51.53 -30.03 -7.21
C ILE A 311 50.19 -29.54 -6.68
N ILE A 312 50.09 -28.24 -6.28
CA ILE A 312 48.92 -27.61 -5.70
C ILE A 312 47.97 -27.03 -6.77
N SER A 313 48.46 -26.85 -8.01
CA SER A 313 47.73 -26.25 -9.13
C SER A 313 46.66 -27.21 -9.74
#